data_5df953b4d9a6fe558466607a882c97c8
#
_entry.id   5df953b4d9a6fe558466607a882c97c8
#
_cell.length_a   1.000
_cell.length_b   1.000
_cell.length_c   1.000
_cell.angle_alpha   90.00
_cell.angle_beta   90.00
_cell.angle_gamma   90.00
#
_symmetry.space_group_name_H-M   'P 1'
#
loop_
_entity.id
_entity.type
_entity.pdbx_description
1 polymer ?
#
loop_
_entity_poly.entity_id
_entity_poly.type
_entity_poly.pdbx_seq_one_letter_code
_entity_poly.pdbx_strand_id
1 'polypeptide(L)'
;LPLDEIQQYSQSGLWAINVPKTYGGAQVKYRTLAEVVKTISSVDSSLGQIAQNHWVFVEHIRLDASPAQKGFFFDLLLKGIRFGNAFSEKGSKTVADLKTTIHKTEHGYELNGQKFFATDALLAHWIPAVAVDDAGLAYAALIPRDTAGLTITNDWSGFGQRTTASG
;
A
#
# COMPACT_ATOMS: atom_id res chain seq x y z
N LEU A 1 -15.63 1.50 -9.48
CA LEU A 1 -14.82 1.52 -8.24
C LEU A 1 -15.73 1.21 -7.05
N PRO A 2 -15.29 0.38 -6.08
CA PRO A 2 -16.08 -0.05 -4.93
C PRO A 2 -16.04 0.99 -3.80
N LEU A 3 -16.58 2.18 -4.05
CA LEU A 3 -16.45 3.32 -3.12
C LEU A 3 -17.17 3.09 -1.80
N ASP A 4 -18.40 2.57 -1.86
CA ASP A 4 -19.22 2.34 -0.67
C ASP A 4 -18.65 1.21 0.19
N GLU A 5 -18.20 0.12 -0.44
CA GLU A 5 -17.58 -1.02 0.23
C GLU A 5 -16.27 -0.60 0.91
N ILE A 6 -15.43 0.16 0.22
CA ILE A 6 -14.18 0.68 0.78
C ILE A 6 -14.45 1.65 1.94
N GLN A 7 -15.48 2.48 1.85
CA GLN A 7 -15.85 3.38 2.94
C GLN A 7 -16.34 2.59 4.16
N GLN A 8 -17.23 1.62 3.98
CA GLN A 8 -17.69 0.74 5.06
C GLN A 8 -16.52 -0.01 5.70
N TYR A 9 -15.62 -0.53 4.88
CA TYR A 9 -14.42 -1.20 5.35
C TYR A 9 -13.53 -0.25 6.17
N SER A 10 -13.34 0.98 5.73
CA SER A 10 -12.59 1.99 6.49
C SER A 10 -13.22 2.32 7.84
N GLN A 11 -14.54 2.39 7.89
CA GLN A 11 -15.29 2.64 9.13
C GLN A 11 -15.28 1.46 10.10
N SER A 12 -15.07 0.24 9.60
CA SER A 12 -15.07 -0.98 10.43
C SER A 12 -13.85 -1.09 11.37
N GLY A 13 -12.80 -0.31 11.14
CA GLY A 13 -11.53 -0.42 11.86
C GLY A 13 -10.64 -1.60 11.43
N LEU A 14 -11.07 -2.40 10.47
CA LEU A 14 -10.34 -3.60 10.03
C LEU A 14 -8.98 -3.27 9.39
N TRP A 15 -8.80 -2.06 8.82
CA TRP A 15 -7.50 -1.66 8.27
C TRP A 15 -6.38 -1.65 9.32
N ALA A 16 -6.69 -1.40 10.59
CA ALA A 16 -5.71 -1.23 11.66
C ALA A 16 -5.59 -2.44 12.61
N ILE A 17 -6.20 -3.60 12.28
CA ILE A 17 -6.26 -4.74 13.22
C ILE A 17 -4.90 -5.37 13.53
N ASN A 18 -3.89 -5.23 12.66
CA ASN A 18 -2.53 -5.68 12.89
C ASN A 18 -1.60 -4.60 13.47
N VAL A 19 -2.08 -3.37 13.67
CA VAL A 19 -1.32 -2.33 14.39
C VAL A 19 -0.99 -2.82 15.81
N PRO A 20 0.27 -2.64 16.29
CA PRO A 20 0.66 -3.13 17.60
C PRO A 20 -0.12 -2.48 18.74
N LYS A 21 -0.35 -3.23 19.82
CA LYS A 21 -1.05 -2.75 21.02
C LYS A 21 -0.39 -1.53 21.64
N THR A 22 0.94 -1.45 21.58
CA THR A 22 1.73 -0.31 22.08
C THR A 22 1.42 1.00 21.35
N TYR A 23 0.79 0.93 20.18
CA TYR A 23 0.32 2.07 19.39
C TYR A 23 -1.22 2.17 19.36
N GLY A 24 -1.93 1.40 20.20
CA GLY A 24 -3.39 1.45 20.28
C GLY A 24 -4.15 0.48 19.38
N GLY A 25 -3.46 -0.38 18.61
CA GLY A 25 -4.08 -1.36 17.74
C GLY A 25 -4.45 -2.67 18.44
N ALA A 26 -5.13 -3.57 17.72
CA ALA A 26 -5.53 -4.87 18.24
C ALA A 26 -4.41 -5.91 18.22
N GLN A 27 -3.40 -5.72 17.36
CA GLN A 27 -2.26 -6.63 17.20
C GLN A 27 -2.69 -8.09 16.97
N VAL A 28 -3.63 -8.29 16.06
CA VAL A 28 -4.11 -9.63 15.75
C VAL A 28 -3.00 -10.49 15.16
N LYS A 29 -3.13 -11.81 15.32
CA LYS A 29 -2.18 -12.78 14.74
C LYS A 29 -2.41 -12.92 13.23
N TYR A 30 -1.38 -13.34 12.48
CA TYR A 30 -1.49 -13.62 11.04
C TYR A 30 -2.61 -14.59 10.68
N ARG A 31 -2.90 -15.57 11.54
CA ARG A 31 -4.05 -16.44 11.34
C ARG A 31 -5.36 -15.67 11.27
N THR A 32 -5.55 -14.68 12.13
CA THR A 32 -6.75 -13.82 12.12
C THR A 32 -6.79 -12.97 10.86
N LEU A 33 -5.66 -12.37 10.44
CA LEU A 33 -5.58 -11.66 9.15
C LEU A 33 -5.97 -12.57 7.98
N ALA A 34 -5.43 -13.78 7.93
CA ALA A 34 -5.73 -14.74 6.88
C ALA A 34 -7.23 -15.13 6.85
N GLU A 35 -7.86 -15.32 8.00
CA GLU A 35 -9.30 -15.61 8.06
C GLU A 35 -10.15 -14.40 7.63
N VAL A 36 -9.73 -13.17 7.95
CA VAL A 36 -10.41 -11.95 7.48
C VAL A 36 -10.29 -11.83 5.95
N VAL A 37 -9.08 -11.98 5.39
CA VAL A 37 -8.87 -11.97 3.93
C VAL A 37 -9.72 -13.04 3.26
N LYS A 38 -9.70 -14.27 3.76
CA LYS A 38 -10.49 -15.38 3.24
C LYS A 38 -11.99 -15.07 3.25
N THR A 39 -12.49 -14.54 4.36
CA THR A 39 -13.91 -14.20 4.51
C THR A 39 -14.35 -13.15 3.51
N ILE A 40 -13.58 -12.06 3.39
CA ILE A 40 -13.87 -10.97 2.43
C ILE A 40 -13.74 -11.50 1.00
N SER A 41 -12.67 -12.22 0.69
CA SER A 41 -12.42 -12.74 -0.67
C SER A 41 -13.43 -13.78 -1.11
N SER A 42 -14.12 -14.46 -0.19
CA SER A 42 -15.20 -15.39 -0.53
C SER A 42 -16.45 -14.70 -1.08
N VAL A 43 -16.59 -13.39 -0.83
CA VAL A 43 -17.69 -12.54 -1.34
C VAL A 43 -17.18 -11.65 -2.47
N ASP A 44 -16.07 -10.95 -2.26
CA ASP A 44 -15.41 -10.09 -3.26
C ASP A 44 -13.89 -10.23 -3.17
N SER A 45 -13.32 -10.92 -4.17
CA SER A 45 -11.88 -11.15 -4.25
C SER A 45 -11.07 -9.86 -4.49
N SER A 46 -11.67 -8.83 -5.09
CA SER A 46 -11.02 -7.53 -5.29
C SER A 46 -10.83 -6.79 -3.97
N LEU A 47 -11.84 -6.78 -3.11
CA LEU A 47 -11.73 -6.21 -1.77
C LEU A 47 -10.71 -6.97 -0.90
N GLY A 48 -10.67 -8.29 -1.01
CA GLY A 48 -9.65 -9.11 -0.34
C GLY A 48 -8.24 -8.79 -0.81
N GLN A 49 -8.04 -8.55 -2.11
CA GLN A 49 -6.75 -8.16 -2.68
C GLN A 49 -6.31 -6.77 -2.20
N ILE A 50 -7.21 -5.80 -2.13
CA ILE A 50 -6.93 -4.47 -1.58
C ILE A 50 -6.47 -4.60 -0.12
N ALA A 51 -7.20 -5.34 0.70
CA ALA A 51 -6.90 -5.52 2.11
C ALA A 51 -5.54 -6.22 2.33
N GLN A 52 -5.25 -7.25 1.57
CA GLN A 52 -3.98 -7.98 1.67
C GLN A 52 -2.79 -7.07 1.38
N ASN A 53 -2.85 -6.27 0.31
CA ASN A 53 -1.77 -5.32 -0.01
C ASN A 53 -1.57 -4.28 1.10
N HIS A 54 -2.65 -3.73 1.63
CA HIS A 54 -2.59 -2.77 2.73
C HIS A 54 -1.86 -3.34 3.95
N TRP A 55 -2.23 -4.54 4.42
CA TRP A 55 -1.62 -5.14 5.60
C TRP A 55 -0.16 -5.56 5.41
N VAL A 56 0.26 -5.86 4.20
CA VAL A 56 1.69 -6.06 3.90
C VAL A 56 2.50 -4.82 4.27
N PHE A 57 2.03 -3.63 3.91
CA PHE A 57 2.74 -2.40 4.26
C PHE A 57 2.66 -2.04 5.74
N VAL A 58 1.55 -2.34 6.41
CA VAL A 58 1.48 -2.20 7.88
C VAL A 58 2.55 -3.07 8.56
N GLU A 59 2.78 -4.28 8.06
CA GLU A 59 3.83 -5.16 8.56
C GLU A 59 5.24 -4.64 8.24
N HIS A 60 5.49 -4.11 7.06
CA HIS A 60 6.78 -3.45 6.75
C HIS A 60 7.06 -2.30 7.70
N ILE A 61 6.08 -1.43 7.96
CA ILE A 61 6.23 -0.37 8.95
C ILE A 61 6.53 -0.95 10.33
N ARG A 62 5.84 -2.00 10.74
CA ARG A 62 6.07 -2.66 12.04
C ARG A 62 7.49 -3.20 12.19
N LEU A 63 8.05 -3.79 11.13
CA LEU A 63 9.37 -4.41 11.15
C LEU A 63 10.48 -3.37 10.94
N ASP A 64 10.40 -2.54 9.93
CA ASP A 64 11.54 -1.83 9.35
C ASP A 64 11.57 -0.33 9.65
N ALA A 65 10.41 0.28 9.98
CA ALA A 65 10.32 1.71 10.18
C ALA A 65 10.96 2.16 11.52
N SER A 66 11.46 3.40 11.55
CA SER A 66 11.95 4.03 12.78
C SER A 66 10.81 4.25 13.79
N PRO A 67 11.10 4.45 15.09
CA PRO A 67 10.08 4.73 16.09
C PRO A 67 9.19 5.95 15.73
N ALA A 68 9.78 7.00 15.16
CA ALA A 68 9.05 8.19 14.72
C ALA A 68 8.08 7.88 13.57
N GLN A 69 8.53 7.13 12.57
CA GLN A 69 7.69 6.69 11.45
C GLN A 69 6.57 5.75 11.92
N LYS A 70 6.86 4.82 12.83
CA LYS A 70 5.84 3.94 13.45
C LYS A 70 4.76 4.76 14.15
N GLY A 71 5.15 5.73 14.98
CA GLY A 71 4.20 6.61 15.65
C GLY A 71 3.30 7.35 14.65
N PHE A 72 3.90 7.94 13.62
CA PHE A 72 3.18 8.69 12.60
C PHE A 72 2.19 7.81 11.80
N PHE A 73 2.66 6.71 11.23
CA PHE A 73 1.81 5.88 10.36
C PHE A 73 0.77 5.09 11.14
N PHE A 74 1.08 4.57 12.32
CA PHE A 74 0.09 3.84 13.11
C PHE A 74 -1.05 4.75 13.61
N ASP A 75 -0.75 6.02 13.95
CA ASP A 75 -1.79 7.00 14.26
C ASP A 75 -2.72 7.25 13.05
N LEU A 76 -2.16 7.39 11.85
CA LEU A 76 -2.94 7.53 10.62
C LEU A 76 -3.79 6.29 10.33
N LEU A 77 -3.25 5.09 10.49
CA LEU A 77 -3.95 3.83 10.24
C LEU A 77 -5.14 3.65 11.18
N LEU A 78 -5.00 4.01 12.46
CA LEU A 78 -6.10 3.98 13.43
C LEU A 78 -7.22 4.97 13.08
N LYS A 79 -6.92 5.99 12.27
CA LYS A 79 -7.89 6.95 11.72
C LYS A 79 -8.48 6.52 10.37
N GLY A 80 -8.21 5.30 9.90
CA GLY A 80 -8.77 4.75 8.68
C GLY A 80 -7.99 5.07 7.39
N ILE A 81 -6.76 5.60 7.49
CA ILE A 81 -5.88 5.80 6.34
C ILE A 81 -5.46 4.44 5.78
N ARG A 82 -5.36 4.34 4.45
CA ARG A 82 -5.02 3.12 3.74
C ARG A 82 -3.80 3.29 2.84
N PHE A 83 -3.09 2.18 2.66
CA PHE A 83 -2.02 2.00 1.68
C PHE A 83 -2.53 1.28 0.45
N GLY A 84 -2.19 1.81 -0.73
CA GLY A 84 -2.24 1.07 -1.99
C GLY A 84 -0.93 0.31 -2.22
N ASN A 85 -0.61 0.09 -3.48
CA ASN A 85 0.60 -0.63 -3.92
C ASN A 85 1.14 -0.03 -5.21
N ALA A 86 2.46 0.09 -5.34
CA ALA A 86 3.14 0.45 -6.58
C ALA A 86 4.50 -0.27 -6.68
N PHE A 87 4.46 -1.60 -6.86
CA PHE A 87 5.67 -2.43 -6.95
C PHE A 87 6.08 -2.76 -8.38
N SER A 88 5.13 -3.24 -9.19
CA SER A 88 5.42 -3.88 -10.46
C SER A 88 5.89 -2.90 -11.52
N GLU A 89 6.86 -3.32 -12.34
CA GLU A 89 7.35 -2.59 -13.49
C GLU A 89 7.26 -3.45 -14.75
N LYS A 90 6.99 -2.84 -15.89
CA LYS A 90 7.01 -3.54 -17.18
C LYS A 90 8.41 -3.63 -17.75
N GLY A 91 8.71 -4.78 -18.40
CA GLY A 91 9.97 -5.01 -19.11
C GLY A 91 11.18 -5.25 -18.19
N SER A 92 10.98 -5.53 -16.93
CA SER A 92 12.01 -6.07 -16.02
C SER A 92 12.13 -7.58 -16.18
N LYS A 93 13.33 -8.12 -16.05
CA LYS A 93 13.60 -9.56 -16.16
C LYS A 93 13.12 -10.33 -14.91
N THR A 94 13.16 -9.68 -13.77
CA THR A 94 12.75 -10.21 -12.46
C THR A 94 12.09 -9.11 -11.65
N VAL A 95 11.39 -9.46 -10.58
CA VAL A 95 10.78 -8.50 -9.64
C VAL A 95 11.83 -7.60 -8.94
N ALA A 96 13.09 -8.08 -8.90
CA ALA A 96 14.20 -7.34 -8.30
C ALA A 96 14.91 -6.37 -9.28
N ASP A 97 14.59 -6.44 -10.57
CA ASP A 97 15.15 -5.54 -11.59
C ASP A 97 14.34 -4.24 -11.64
N LEU A 98 14.58 -3.38 -10.64
CA LEU A 98 13.86 -2.12 -10.46
C LEU A 98 14.50 -1.01 -11.32
N LYS A 99 13.67 -0.27 -12.04
CA LYS A 99 14.05 0.89 -12.86
C LYS A 99 13.67 2.22 -12.21
N THR A 100 12.68 2.19 -11.31
CA THR A 100 12.30 3.38 -10.54
C THR A 100 13.43 3.77 -9.62
N THR A 101 13.83 5.03 -9.69
CA THR A 101 14.93 5.59 -8.90
C THR A 101 14.44 6.51 -7.80
N ILE A 102 15.23 6.60 -6.73
CA ILE A 102 15.04 7.55 -5.64
C ILE A 102 16.36 8.28 -5.36
N HIS A 103 16.32 9.61 -5.34
CA HIS A 103 17.48 10.44 -5.06
C HIS A 103 17.18 11.37 -3.89
N LYS A 104 18.15 11.54 -2.99
CA LYS A 104 18.06 12.53 -1.92
C LYS A 104 18.36 13.93 -2.48
N THR A 105 17.51 14.90 -2.16
CA THR A 105 17.66 16.29 -2.53
C THR A 105 17.80 17.17 -1.29
N GLU A 106 18.04 18.47 -1.46
CA GLU A 106 18.04 19.44 -0.34
C GLU A 106 16.68 19.55 0.37
N HIS A 107 15.58 19.24 -0.34
CA HIS A 107 14.21 19.38 0.17
C HIS A 107 13.50 18.05 0.46
N GLY A 108 14.22 16.92 0.44
CA GLY A 108 13.66 15.59 0.71
C GLY A 108 14.15 14.54 -0.27
N TYR A 109 13.23 13.93 -1.00
CA TYR A 109 13.54 12.87 -1.96
C TYR A 109 12.78 13.11 -3.26
N GLU A 110 13.41 12.78 -4.37
CA GLU A 110 12.81 12.76 -5.70
C GLU A 110 12.71 11.31 -6.18
N LEU A 111 11.51 10.91 -6.63
CA LEU A 111 11.27 9.63 -7.28
C LEU A 111 11.05 9.83 -8.76
N ASN A 112 11.65 8.96 -9.58
CA ASN A 112 11.41 8.94 -11.02
C ASN A 112 11.24 7.51 -11.50
N GLY A 113 10.10 7.23 -12.16
CA GLY A 113 9.79 5.91 -12.68
C GLY A 113 8.32 5.72 -13.00
N GLN A 114 7.98 4.51 -13.41
CA GLN A 114 6.62 4.12 -13.72
C GLN A 114 6.31 2.74 -13.16
N LYS A 115 5.18 2.62 -12.49
CA LYS A 115 4.67 1.37 -11.93
C LYS A 115 3.40 0.94 -12.64
N PHE A 116 3.10 -0.36 -12.57
CA PHE A 116 1.97 -0.97 -13.25
C PHE A 116 1.23 -1.90 -12.30
N PHE A 117 -0.06 -2.09 -12.55
CA PHE A 117 -0.90 -2.97 -11.73
C PHE A 117 -0.92 -2.55 -10.25
N ALA A 118 -0.98 -1.26 -10.03
CA ALA A 118 -0.88 -0.64 -8.71
C ALA A 118 -2.23 -0.77 -7.96
N THR A 119 -2.42 -1.88 -7.25
CA THR A 119 -3.64 -2.18 -6.51
C THR A 119 -3.99 -1.06 -5.53
N ASP A 120 -5.27 -0.64 -5.53
CA ASP A 120 -5.86 0.45 -4.72
C ASP A 120 -5.25 1.85 -4.97
N ALA A 121 -4.38 2.02 -5.96
CA ALA A 121 -3.74 3.32 -6.21
C ALA A 121 -4.73 4.46 -6.46
N LEU A 122 -5.90 4.15 -7.06
CA LEU A 122 -6.94 5.14 -7.35
C LEU A 122 -7.68 5.62 -6.09
N LEU A 123 -7.73 4.84 -5.01
CA LEU A 123 -8.53 5.13 -3.82
C LEU A 123 -7.72 5.19 -2.52
N ALA A 124 -6.50 4.68 -2.49
CA ALA A 124 -5.63 4.71 -1.31
C ALA A 124 -5.25 6.15 -0.94
N HIS A 125 -4.90 6.37 0.32
CA HIS A 125 -4.41 7.66 0.80
C HIS A 125 -2.90 7.81 0.61
N TRP A 126 -2.18 6.70 0.72
CA TRP A 126 -0.74 6.60 0.51
C TRP A 126 -0.42 5.46 -0.44
N ILE A 127 0.56 5.69 -1.29
CA ILE A 127 1.01 4.71 -2.30
C ILE A 127 2.46 4.35 -2.02
N PRO A 128 2.72 3.21 -1.39
CA PRO A 128 4.07 2.68 -1.28
C PRO A 128 4.63 2.30 -2.65
N ALA A 129 5.77 2.85 -3.00
CA ALA A 129 6.50 2.53 -4.21
C ALA A 129 7.90 2.02 -3.89
N VAL A 130 8.35 0.97 -4.57
CA VAL A 130 9.72 0.49 -4.45
C VAL A 130 10.59 1.17 -5.48
N ALA A 131 11.72 1.72 -5.04
CA ALA A 131 12.70 2.40 -5.85
C ALA A 131 14.12 2.06 -5.40
N VAL A 132 15.11 2.28 -6.25
CA VAL A 132 16.54 2.09 -5.93
C VAL A 132 17.28 3.41 -5.96
N ASP A 133 18.23 3.58 -5.05
CA ASP A 133 19.16 4.71 -5.08
C ASP A 133 20.35 4.46 -6.03
N ASP A 134 21.23 5.45 -6.13
CA ASP A 134 22.44 5.38 -6.98
C ASP A 134 23.41 4.27 -6.57
N ALA A 135 23.32 3.78 -5.33
CA ALA A 135 24.10 2.65 -4.84
C ALA A 135 23.41 1.30 -5.08
N GLY A 136 22.19 1.30 -5.65
CA GLY A 136 21.41 0.09 -5.88
C GLY A 136 20.67 -0.42 -4.63
N LEU A 137 20.61 0.38 -3.56
CA LEU A 137 19.87 0.03 -2.36
C LEU A 137 18.37 0.29 -2.57
N ALA A 138 17.54 -0.71 -2.27
CA ALA A 138 16.12 -0.61 -2.43
C ALA A 138 15.42 0.08 -1.25
N TYR A 139 14.48 0.96 -1.56
CA TYR A 139 13.64 1.69 -0.60
C TYR A 139 12.18 1.45 -0.89
N ALA A 140 11.36 1.41 0.16
CA ALA A 140 9.92 1.56 0.07
C ALA A 140 9.56 3.02 0.39
N ALA A 141 9.30 3.81 -0.63
CA ALA A 141 8.86 5.19 -0.48
C ALA A 141 7.34 5.22 -0.28
N LEU A 142 6.88 5.76 0.84
CA LEU A 142 5.45 5.94 1.11
C LEU A 142 5.04 7.34 0.63
N ILE A 143 4.27 7.42 -0.44
CA ILE A 143 3.95 8.64 -1.17
C ILE A 143 2.49 9.02 -0.89
N PRO A 144 2.17 10.22 -0.36
CA PRO A 144 0.80 10.71 -0.35
C PRO A 144 0.21 10.72 -1.77
N ARG A 145 -1.03 10.28 -1.94
CA ARG A 145 -1.64 10.15 -3.28
C ARG A 145 -1.77 11.48 -4.03
N ASP A 146 -1.83 12.59 -3.33
CA ASP A 146 -1.93 13.95 -3.86
C ASP A 146 -0.57 14.64 -4.06
N THR A 147 0.54 13.90 -3.96
CA THR A 147 1.89 14.43 -4.18
C THR A 147 2.03 15.01 -5.58
N ALA A 148 2.56 16.21 -5.66
CA ALA A 148 2.84 16.87 -6.95
C ALA A 148 3.78 16.02 -7.81
N GLY A 149 3.44 15.86 -9.10
CA GLY A 149 4.19 15.02 -10.04
C GLY A 149 3.77 13.54 -10.06
N LEU A 150 2.93 13.09 -9.12
CA LEU A 150 2.35 11.75 -9.16
C LEU A 150 1.11 11.75 -10.08
N THR A 151 1.12 10.87 -11.08
CA THR A 151 -0.05 10.62 -11.93
C THR A 151 -0.49 9.17 -11.79
N ILE A 152 -1.79 8.94 -11.59
CA ILE A 152 -2.39 7.61 -11.50
C ILE A 152 -3.41 7.50 -12.64
N THR A 153 -3.21 6.52 -13.51
CA THR A 153 -4.11 6.27 -14.64
C THR A 153 -5.16 5.23 -14.26
N ASN A 154 -6.41 5.43 -14.68
CA ASN A 154 -7.49 4.45 -14.48
C ASN A 154 -7.62 3.59 -15.74
N ASP A 155 -6.64 2.73 -15.99
CA ASP A 155 -6.55 1.89 -17.19
C ASP A 155 -6.64 0.37 -16.92
N TRP A 156 -6.91 -0.03 -15.66
CA TRP A 156 -7.05 -1.43 -15.32
C TRP A 156 -8.27 -2.07 -16.01
N SER A 157 -8.00 -3.06 -16.84
CA SER A 157 -9.00 -3.77 -17.65
C SER A 157 -8.90 -5.30 -17.55
N GLY A 158 -8.34 -5.82 -16.46
CA GLY A 158 -8.18 -7.26 -16.26
C GLY A 158 -9.49 -8.02 -16.26
N PHE A 159 -9.45 -9.30 -16.66
CA PHE A 159 -10.61 -10.19 -16.66
C PHE A 159 -11.13 -10.44 -15.24
N GLY A 160 -10.24 -10.76 -14.30
CA GLY A 160 -10.55 -10.92 -12.87
C GLY A 160 -10.18 -9.68 -12.05
N GLN A 161 -10.68 -9.63 -10.83
CA GLN A 161 -10.36 -8.55 -9.86
C GLN A 161 -10.52 -7.13 -10.44
N ARG A 162 -11.61 -6.90 -11.13
CA ARG A 162 -11.85 -5.67 -11.89
C ARG A 162 -12.01 -4.43 -11.01
N THR A 163 -12.42 -4.62 -9.75
CA THR A 163 -12.73 -3.55 -8.80
C THR A 163 -11.62 -3.27 -7.81
N THR A 164 -10.39 -3.73 -8.09
CA THR A 164 -9.21 -3.48 -7.23
C THR A 164 -8.74 -2.03 -7.20
N ALA A 165 -9.42 -1.12 -7.88
CA ALA A 165 -9.03 0.28 -7.99
C ALA A 165 -7.55 0.46 -8.41
N SER A 166 -7.08 -0.43 -9.27
CA SER A 166 -5.70 -0.41 -9.78
C SER A 166 -5.50 0.65 -10.85
N GLY A 167 -4.26 1.17 -10.94
CA GLY A 167 -3.78 2.08 -11.97
C GLY A 167 -2.44 1.65 -12.53
#